data_dee98701be75d8f8b47a8a6c79081c14
#
_entry.id   dee98701be75d8f8b47a8a6c79081c14
#
_cell.length_a   1.000
_cell.length_b   1.000
_cell.length_c   1.000
_cell.angle_alpha   90.00
_cell.angle_beta   90.00
_cell.angle_gamma   90.00
#
_symmetry.space_group_name_H-M   'P 1'
#
loop_
_entity.id
_entity.type
_entity.pdbx_description
1 polymer ?
#
loop_
_entity_poly.entity_id
_entity_poly.type
_entity_poly.pdbx_seq_one_letter_code
_entity_poly.pdbx_strand_id
1 'polypeptide(L)'
;MTVLAERDKLRRITDQDLPQLLQLNNGAVQAVNELDETALKDLLAEAELAVVAARGEDLSGFLLAFGPGASYQSSNYRWFDARFPDFLYIDRIVIAPQRRGRGIGRRLYEAAFAHAKVRPLCCEVNLRPPNERSLSFHRALGFQQLAEEESHDGKLVAMLATQPLPDRGR
;
A
#
# COMPACT_ATOMS: atom_id res chain seq x y z
N MET A 1 -2.63 38.86 -0.62
CA MET A 1 -2.63 37.78 -1.61
C MET A 1 -2.61 36.44 -0.88
N THR A 2 -3.69 35.72 -0.92
CA THR A 2 -3.74 34.38 -0.36
C THR A 2 -3.00 33.47 -1.34
N VAL A 3 -1.79 33.04 -0.99
CA VAL A 3 -1.11 31.98 -1.74
C VAL A 3 -1.96 30.73 -1.57
N LEU A 4 -2.67 30.34 -2.62
CA LEU A 4 -3.36 29.05 -2.65
C LEU A 4 -2.31 28.00 -2.36
N ALA A 5 -2.45 27.32 -1.22
CA ALA A 5 -1.53 26.25 -0.84
C ALA A 5 -1.51 25.23 -1.98
N GLU A 6 -0.34 25.06 -2.58
CA GLU A 6 -0.16 24.14 -3.68
C GLU A 6 -0.58 22.73 -3.23
N ARG A 7 -1.49 22.10 -3.96
CA ARG A 7 -1.99 20.75 -3.64
C ARG A 7 -1.00 19.71 -4.13
N ASP A 8 -0.85 18.65 -3.35
CA ASP A 8 -0.08 17.48 -3.80
C ASP A 8 -0.68 16.94 -5.10
N LYS A 9 0.17 16.66 -6.07
CA LYS A 9 -0.21 16.02 -7.34
C LYS A 9 0.18 14.55 -7.29
N LEU A 10 -0.71 13.69 -7.83
CA LEU A 10 -0.41 12.28 -7.99
C LEU A 10 0.21 12.07 -9.37
N ARG A 11 1.28 11.29 -9.41
CA ARG A 11 1.96 10.87 -10.63
C ARG A 11 2.66 9.54 -10.46
N ARG A 12 3.08 8.93 -11.55
CA ARG A 12 3.90 7.72 -11.51
C ARG A 12 5.25 8.00 -10.86
N ILE A 13 5.79 6.98 -10.21
CA ILE A 13 7.16 6.99 -9.69
C ILE A 13 8.16 7.00 -10.85
N THR A 14 9.23 7.75 -10.69
CA THR A 14 10.38 7.80 -11.60
C THR A 14 11.67 7.47 -10.86
N ASP A 15 12.75 7.19 -11.58
CA ASP A 15 14.05 6.89 -10.97
C ASP A 15 14.59 8.04 -10.11
N GLN A 16 14.22 9.27 -10.43
CA GLN A 16 14.60 10.45 -9.64
C GLN A 16 13.97 10.48 -8.24
N ASP A 17 12.90 9.74 -8.03
CA ASP A 17 12.21 9.66 -6.75
C ASP A 17 12.89 8.70 -5.76
N LEU A 18 13.77 7.81 -6.21
CA LEU A 18 14.35 6.74 -5.41
C LEU A 18 14.94 7.20 -4.07
N PRO A 19 15.76 8.26 -3.99
CA PRO A 19 16.31 8.69 -2.70
C PRO A 19 15.24 9.11 -1.69
N GLN A 20 14.23 9.85 -2.11
CA GLN A 20 13.13 10.26 -1.24
C GLN A 20 12.21 9.10 -0.88
N LEU A 21 11.96 8.16 -1.80
CA LEU A 21 11.19 6.95 -1.52
C LEU A 21 11.85 6.10 -0.43
N LEU A 22 13.17 5.90 -0.52
CA LEU A 22 13.94 5.20 0.51
C LEU A 22 13.84 5.89 1.87
N GLN A 23 13.97 7.20 1.89
CA GLN A 23 13.86 7.99 3.11
C GLN A 23 12.46 7.86 3.74
N LEU A 24 11.40 7.97 2.94
CA LEU A 24 10.02 7.82 3.41
C LEU A 24 9.77 6.39 3.92
N ASN A 25 10.17 5.39 3.16
CA ASN A 25 9.99 3.98 3.53
C ASN A 25 10.72 3.65 4.84
N ASN A 26 11.99 4.01 4.94
CA ASN A 26 12.83 3.66 6.08
C ASN A 26 12.51 4.50 7.33
N GLY A 27 11.85 5.62 7.17
CA GLY A 27 11.23 6.36 8.26
C GLY A 27 9.95 5.73 8.82
N ALA A 28 9.38 4.74 8.14
CA ALA A 28 8.12 4.06 8.50
C ALA A 28 8.30 2.57 8.81
N VAL A 29 9.48 2.13 9.21
CA VAL A 29 9.84 0.69 9.40
C VAL A 29 9.00 -0.07 10.43
N GLN A 30 8.24 0.60 11.29
CA GLN A 30 7.28 -0.06 12.17
C GLN A 30 6.06 -0.60 11.41
N ALA A 31 5.71 0.01 10.28
CA ALA A 31 4.59 -0.40 9.44
C ALA A 31 5.04 -1.15 8.18
N VAL A 32 6.24 -0.87 7.69
CA VAL A 32 6.85 -1.50 6.50
C VAL A 32 8.27 -1.95 6.81
N ASN A 33 8.78 -2.93 6.08
CA ASN A 33 10.17 -3.36 6.22
C ASN A 33 11.14 -2.33 5.61
N GLU A 34 12.34 -2.29 6.16
CA GLU A 34 13.44 -1.48 5.62
C GLU A 34 13.86 -1.99 4.23
N LEU A 35 14.23 -1.06 3.35
CA LEU A 35 14.69 -1.35 2.00
C LEU A 35 16.03 -0.65 1.75
N ASP A 36 16.89 -1.30 0.97
CA ASP A 36 17.97 -0.64 0.27
C ASP A 36 17.54 -0.26 -1.16
N GLU A 37 18.41 0.41 -1.90
CA GLU A 37 18.10 0.86 -3.26
C GLU A 37 17.80 -0.30 -4.21
N THR A 38 18.57 -1.40 -4.10
CA THR A 38 18.37 -2.59 -4.93
C THR A 38 17.01 -3.22 -4.67
N ALA A 39 16.66 -3.43 -3.40
CA ALA A 39 15.38 -3.99 -3.01
C ALA A 39 14.19 -3.11 -3.45
N LEU A 40 14.34 -1.79 -3.35
CA LEU A 40 13.31 -0.86 -3.84
C LEU A 40 13.15 -0.95 -5.37
N LYS A 41 14.26 -0.99 -6.12
CA LYS A 41 14.21 -1.16 -7.58
C LYS A 41 13.55 -2.47 -7.99
N ASP A 42 13.84 -3.56 -7.29
CA ASP A 42 13.21 -4.86 -7.53
C ASP A 42 11.70 -4.82 -7.28
N LEU A 43 11.27 -4.18 -6.19
CA LEU A 43 9.84 -3.98 -5.93
C LEU A 43 9.17 -3.13 -7.02
N LEU A 44 9.79 -2.04 -7.44
CA LEU A 44 9.25 -1.18 -8.48
C LEU A 44 9.15 -1.90 -9.84
N ALA A 45 10.09 -2.77 -10.16
CA ALA A 45 10.08 -3.56 -11.39
C ALA A 45 8.89 -4.55 -11.43
N GLU A 46 8.50 -5.10 -10.28
CA GLU A 46 7.37 -6.05 -10.15
C GLU A 46 6.02 -5.35 -9.93
N ALA A 47 6.00 -4.08 -9.51
CA ALA A 47 4.79 -3.36 -9.17
C ALA A 47 3.91 -3.13 -10.41
N GLU A 48 2.64 -3.48 -10.31
CA GLU A 48 1.63 -3.14 -11.31
C GLU A 48 1.23 -1.66 -11.22
N LEU A 49 1.22 -1.11 -10.00
CA LEU A 49 0.92 0.30 -9.74
C LEU A 49 1.98 0.85 -8.78
N ALA A 50 2.60 1.95 -9.17
CA ALA A 50 3.57 2.67 -8.37
C ALA A 50 3.34 4.18 -8.53
N VAL A 51 2.76 4.82 -7.50
CA VAL A 51 2.37 6.22 -7.53
C VAL A 51 2.90 7.00 -6.35
N VAL A 52 3.24 8.25 -6.59
CA VAL A 52 3.60 9.23 -5.56
C VAL A 52 2.58 10.36 -5.52
N ALA A 53 2.42 10.94 -4.33
CA ALA A 53 1.87 12.26 -4.14
C ALA A 53 3.04 13.21 -3.89
N ALA A 54 3.13 14.27 -4.66
CA ALA A 54 4.24 15.21 -4.62
C ALA A 54 3.77 16.65 -4.65
N ARG A 55 4.48 17.51 -3.93
CA ARG A 55 4.34 18.97 -3.98
C ARG A 55 5.64 19.55 -4.53
N GLY A 56 5.61 19.94 -5.82
CA GLY A 56 6.85 20.25 -6.53
C GLY A 56 7.76 19.02 -6.57
N GLU A 57 8.98 19.17 -6.09
CA GLU A 57 9.97 18.09 -6.02
C GLU A 57 9.90 17.26 -4.72
N ASP A 58 9.12 17.72 -3.72
CA ASP A 58 9.01 17.05 -2.43
C ASP A 58 7.93 15.96 -2.46
N LEU A 59 8.29 14.73 -2.12
CA LEU A 59 7.34 13.64 -1.99
C LEU A 59 6.58 13.72 -0.66
N SER A 60 5.27 13.65 -0.75
CA SER A 60 4.36 13.63 0.41
C SER A 60 3.96 12.23 0.82
N GLY A 61 4.06 11.28 -0.08
CA GLY A 61 3.74 9.88 0.15
C GLY A 61 3.79 9.05 -1.13
N PHE A 62 3.66 7.73 -0.98
CA PHE A 62 3.64 6.81 -2.11
C PHE A 62 2.82 5.56 -1.82
N LEU A 63 2.46 4.85 -2.87
CA LEU A 63 1.76 3.58 -2.83
C LEU A 63 2.37 2.64 -3.86
N LEU A 64 2.66 1.39 -3.45
CA LEU A 64 3.05 0.29 -4.32
C LEU A 64 2.02 -0.82 -4.25
N ALA A 65 1.63 -1.35 -5.42
CA ALA A 65 0.67 -2.44 -5.52
C ALA A 65 1.08 -3.47 -6.57
N PHE A 66 0.72 -4.72 -6.31
CA PHE A 66 1.02 -5.87 -7.15
C PHE A 66 -0.26 -6.54 -7.62
N GLY A 67 -0.29 -6.95 -8.88
CA GLY A 67 -1.32 -7.81 -9.43
C GLY A 67 -1.04 -9.30 -9.20
N PRO A 68 -1.89 -10.21 -9.74
CA PRO A 68 -1.67 -11.66 -9.66
C PRO A 68 -0.37 -12.08 -10.36
N GLY A 69 0.27 -13.13 -9.84
CA GLY A 69 1.42 -13.76 -10.49
C GLY A 69 2.72 -12.98 -10.45
N ALA A 70 2.85 -11.95 -9.60
CA ALA A 70 4.11 -11.23 -9.43
C ALA A 70 5.18 -12.11 -8.75
N SER A 71 6.45 -11.92 -9.12
CA SER A 71 7.59 -12.61 -8.50
C SER A 71 7.94 -11.98 -7.15
N TYR A 72 6.96 -11.92 -6.25
CA TYR A 72 7.06 -11.29 -4.95
C TYR A 72 6.99 -12.32 -3.83
N GLN A 73 8.00 -12.34 -2.95
CA GLN A 73 8.19 -13.40 -1.96
C GLN A 73 7.47 -13.17 -0.62
N SER A 74 6.64 -12.15 -0.51
CA SER A 74 5.84 -11.91 0.70
C SER A 74 4.83 -13.03 0.93
N SER A 75 4.80 -13.59 2.14
CA SER A 75 3.80 -14.58 2.54
C SER A 75 2.38 -14.01 2.54
N ASN A 76 2.23 -12.73 2.90
CA ASN A 76 0.95 -12.04 2.86
C ASN A 76 0.44 -11.88 1.42
N TYR A 77 1.28 -11.45 0.50
CA TYR A 77 0.94 -11.39 -0.93
C TYR A 77 0.51 -12.77 -1.45
N ARG A 78 1.30 -13.80 -1.16
CA ARG A 78 0.99 -15.18 -1.61
C ARG A 78 -0.32 -15.71 -1.05
N TRP A 79 -0.71 -15.28 0.15
CA TRP A 79 -1.99 -15.63 0.74
C TRP A 79 -3.16 -15.18 -0.15
N PHE A 80 -3.09 -13.95 -0.68
CA PHE A 80 -4.09 -13.41 -1.60
C PHE A 80 -4.00 -14.03 -3.00
N ASP A 81 -2.79 -14.19 -3.53
CA ASP A 81 -2.56 -14.80 -4.85
C ASP A 81 -3.11 -16.23 -4.94
N ALA A 82 -3.09 -16.97 -3.85
CA ALA A 82 -3.67 -18.32 -3.76
C ALA A 82 -5.21 -18.34 -3.67
N ARG A 83 -5.85 -17.22 -3.34
CA ARG A 83 -7.29 -17.16 -3.00
C ARG A 83 -8.13 -16.34 -3.97
N PHE A 84 -7.55 -15.33 -4.59
CA PHE A 84 -8.23 -14.48 -5.56
C PHE A 84 -7.68 -14.72 -6.96
N PRO A 85 -8.55 -14.93 -7.98
CA PRO A 85 -8.10 -15.11 -9.37
C PRO A 85 -7.56 -13.80 -9.97
N ASP A 86 -8.11 -12.67 -9.52
CA ASP A 86 -7.65 -11.34 -9.91
C ASP A 86 -7.83 -10.37 -8.74
N PHE A 87 -6.87 -9.51 -8.51
CA PHE A 87 -6.85 -8.58 -7.38
C PHE A 87 -5.75 -7.52 -7.58
N LEU A 88 -5.80 -6.47 -6.78
CA LEU A 88 -4.70 -5.53 -6.61
C LEU A 88 -4.29 -5.52 -5.13
N TYR A 89 -3.10 -6.03 -4.84
CA TYR A 89 -2.54 -6.09 -3.50
C TYR A 89 -1.72 -4.83 -3.20
N ILE A 90 -2.16 -4.09 -2.18
CA ILE A 90 -1.44 -2.91 -1.69
C ILE A 90 -0.33 -3.39 -0.76
N ASP A 91 0.90 -3.42 -1.26
CA ASP A 91 2.04 -3.86 -0.48
C ASP A 91 2.42 -2.84 0.59
N ARG A 92 2.45 -1.58 0.19
CA ARG A 92 2.74 -0.48 1.11
C ARG A 92 2.12 0.84 0.65
N ILE A 93 1.71 1.61 1.65
CA ILE A 93 1.37 3.01 1.53
C ILE A 93 2.07 3.76 2.65
N VAL A 94 2.83 4.77 2.31
CA VAL A 94 3.60 5.58 3.26
C VAL A 94 3.30 7.04 3.03
N ILE A 95 2.94 7.75 4.08
CA ILE A 95 2.72 9.19 4.08
C ILE A 95 3.79 9.86 4.94
N ALA A 96 4.43 10.89 4.41
CA ALA A 96 5.39 11.68 5.18
C ALA A 96 4.73 12.19 6.47
N PRO A 97 5.38 12.05 7.65
CA PRO A 97 4.76 12.41 8.93
C PRO A 97 4.20 13.84 8.97
N GLN A 98 4.91 14.80 8.38
CA GLN A 98 4.49 16.20 8.32
C GLN A 98 3.34 16.48 7.33
N ARG A 99 2.96 15.47 6.54
CA ARG A 99 1.87 15.56 5.55
C ARG A 99 0.63 14.76 5.95
N ARG A 100 0.65 14.08 7.08
CA ARG A 100 -0.50 13.32 7.59
C ARG A 100 -1.69 14.21 7.90
N GLY A 101 -2.90 13.65 7.84
CA GLY A 101 -4.14 14.36 8.11
C GLY A 101 -4.59 15.31 6.99
N ARG A 102 -4.01 15.21 5.80
CA ARG A 102 -4.34 16.06 4.63
C ARG A 102 -5.07 15.32 3.51
N GLY A 103 -5.52 14.10 3.77
CA GLY A 103 -6.25 13.28 2.81
C GLY A 103 -5.40 12.65 1.70
N ILE A 104 -4.07 12.66 1.81
CA ILE A 104 -3.16 12.10 0.81
C ILE A 104 -3.34 10.59 0.69
N GLY A 105 -3.43 9.89 1.82
CA GLY A 105 -3.66 8.44 1.83
C GLY A 105 -4.94 8.05 1.09
N ARG A 106 -6.04 8.77 1.33
CA ARG A 106 -7.31 8.57 0.62
C ARG A 106 -7.14 8.77 -0.89
N ARG A 107 -6.45 9.82 -1.32
CA ARG A 107 -6.23 10.09 -2.74
C ARG A 107 -5.36 9.03 -3.41
N LEU A 108 -4.35 8.51 -2.73
CA LEU A 108 -3.55 7.39 -3.22
C LEU A 108 -4.41 6.12 -3.38
N TYR A 109 -5.29 5.84 -2.42
CA TYR A 109 -6.25 4.75 -2.55
C TYR A 109 -7.27 4.96 -3.65
N GLU A 110 -7.75 6.17 -3.86
CA GLU A 110 -8.63 6.51 -5.00
C GLU A 110 -7.95 6.18 -6.34
N ALA A 111 -6.66 6.47 -6.48
CA ALA A 111 -5.88 6.07 -7.65
C ALA A 111 -5.76 4.54 -7.77
N ALA A 112 -5.59 3.83 -6.67
CA ALA A 112 -5.56 2.36 -6.65
C ALA A 112 -6.93 1.77 -7.05
N PHE A 113 -8.04 2.29 -6.54
CA PHE A 113 -9.38 1.88 -6.92
C PHE A 113 -9.64 2.13 -8.42
N ALA A 114 -9.26 3.30 -8.93
CA ALA A 114 -9.43 3.63 -10.34
C ALA A 114 -8.61 2.68 -11.24
N HIS A 115 -7.41 2.31 -10.83
CA HIS A 115 -6.56 1.35 -11.55
C HIS A 115 -7.12 -0.07 -11.49
N ALA A 116 -7.57 -0.52 -10.32
CA ALA A 116 -8.10 -1.86 -10.10
C ALA A 116 -9.43 -2.09 -10.83
N LYS A 117 -10.23 -1.05 -11.00
CA LYS A 117 -11.59 -1.12 -11.58
C LYS A 117 -12.49 -2.03 -10.74
N VAL A 118 -12.88 -3.20 -11.27
CA VAL A 118 -13.77 -4.16 -10.60
C VAL A 118 -13.02 -5.15 -9.70
N ARG A 119 -11.68 -5.15 -9.75
CA ARG A 119 -10.86 -6.06 -8.93
C ARG A 119 -10.92 -5.66 -7.45
N PRO A 120 -10.93 -6.63 -6.52
CA PRO A 120 -10.75 -6.29 -5.11
C PRO A 120 -9.37 -5.70 -4.84
N LEU A 121 -9.32 -4.72 -3.93
CA LEU A 121 -8.10 -4.31 -3.29
C LEU A 121 -7.87 -5.18 -2.07
N CYS A 122 -6.63 -5.62 -1.87
CA CYS A 122 -6.20 -6.47 -0.77
C CYS A 122 -5.02 -5.84 -0.05
N CYS A 123 -4.93 -6.03 1.26
CA CYS A 123 -3.77 -5.63 2.05
C CYS A 123 -3.77 -6.37 3.40
N GLU A 124 -2.71 -6.20 4.18
CA GLU A 124 -2.67 -6.60 5.58
C GLU A 124 -2.41 -5.42 6.49
N VAL A 125 -2.92 -5.49 7.71
CA VAL A 125 -2.68 -4.52 8.79
C VAL A 125 -2.34 -5.25 10.07
N ASN A 126 -1.33 -4.75 10.80
CA ASN A 126 -0.90 -5.35 12.05
C ASN A 126 -1.98 -5.30 13.12
N LEU A 127 -2.24 -6.46 13.73
CA LEU A 127 -3.08 -6.63 14.93
C LEU A 127 -2.23 -6.73 16.19
N ARG A 128 -1.01 -7.26 16.08
CA ARG A 128 -0.04 -7.38 17.16
C ARG A 128 1.38 -7.14 16.61
N PRO A 129 2.05 -6.02 16.99
CA PRO A 129 1.46 -4.90 17.75
C PRO A 129 0.32 -4.22 16.99
N PRO A 130 -0.70 -3.66 17.69
CA PRO A 130 -1.89 -3.12 17.04
C PRO A 130 -1.60 -1.83 16.26
N ASN A 131 -2.22 -1.70 15.10
CA ASN A 131 -2.26 -0.47 14.31
C ASN A 131 -3.73 -0.04 14.11
N GLU A 132 -4.34 0.42 15.18
CA GLU A 132 -5.76 0.81 15.20
C GLU A 132 -6.09 1.91 14.20
N ARG A 133 -5.19 2.86 14.00
CA ARG A 133 -5.38 3.96 13.06
C ARG A 133 -5.49 3.44 11.62
N SER A 134 -4.61 2.52 11.24
CA SER A 134 -4.62 1.89 9.92
C SER A 134 -5.86 1.02 9.73
N LEU A 135 -6.26 0.25 10.74
CA LEU A 135 -7.48 -0.56 10.68
C LEU A 135 -8.73 0.31 10.46
N SER A 136 -8.88 1.39 11.21
CA SER A 136 -10.01 2.32 11.07
C SER A 136 -10.02 3.01 9.70
N PHE A 137 -8.84 3.42 9.21
CA PHE A 137 -8.68 4.03 7.90
C PHE A 137 -9.12 3.07 6.78
N HIS A 138 -8.67 1.81 6.82
CA HIS A 138 -9.04 0.81 5.82
C HIS A 138 -10.51 0.42 5.88
N ARG A 139 -11.10 0.29 7.08
CA ARG A 139 -12.53 0.05 7.23
C ARG A 139 -13.37 1.18 6.61
N ALA A 140 -12.95 2.42 6.79
CA ALA A 140 -13.62 3.58 6.18
C ALA A 140 -13.55 3.57 4.65
N LEU A 141 -12.54 2.92 4.04
CA LEU A 141 -12.42 2.73 2.60
C LEU A 141 -13.22 1.53 2.07
N GLY A 142 -13.87 0.74 2.93
CA GLY A 142 -14.66 -0.42 2.54
C GLY A 142 -13.95 -1.76 2.65
N PHE A 143 -12.75 -1.81 3.25
CA PHE A 143 -12.08 -3.08 3.55
C PHE A 143 -12.79 -3.81 4.68
N GLN A 144 -12.87 -5.13 4.55
CA GLN A 144 -13.35 -6.06 5.57
C GLN A 144 -12.26 -7.09 5.88
N GLN A 145 -12.24 -7.56 7.11
CA GLN A 145 -11.30 -8.61 7.53
C GLN A 145 -11.77 -9.97 7.03
N LEU A 146 -10.89 -10.67 6.33
CA LEU A 146 -11.14 -12.02 5.81
C LEU A 146 -10.55 -13.09 6.70
N ALA A 147 -9.41 -12.82 7.34
CA ALA A 147 -8.66 -13.75 8.16
C ALA A 147 -7.67 -13.03 9.07
N GLU A 148 -7.10 -13.78 10.00
CA GLU A 148 -5.92 -13.41 10.77
C GLU A 148 -4.80 -14.40 10.45
N GLU A 149 -3.58 -13.89 10.26
CA GLU A 149 -2.41 -14.71 9.99
C GLU A 149 -1.26 -14.32 10.91
N GLU A 150 -0.53 -15.30 11.37
CA GLU A 150 0.67 -15.09 12.16
C GLU A 150 1.91 -15.20 11.28
N SER A 151 2.77 -14.18 11.32
CA SER A 151 4.03 -14.19 10.59
C SER A 151 5.16 -14.87 11.40
N HIS A 152 6.23 -15.26 10.72
CA HIS A 152 7.39 -15.95 11.34
C HIS A 152 8.04 -15.18 12.48
N ASP A 153 7.92 -13.86 12.51
CA ASP A 153 8.45 -12.99 13.55
C ASP A 153 7.48 -12.74 14.72
N GLY A 154 6.37 -13.51 14.78
CA GLY A 154 5.36 -13.44 15.83
C GLY A 154 4.38 -12.27 15.69
N LYS A 155 4.38 -11.56 14.57
CA LYS A 155 3.37 -10.56 14.27
C LYS A 155 2.07 -11.23 13.87
N LEU A 156 0.97 -10.72 14.40
CA LEU A 156 -0.38 -11.08 13.95
C LEU A 156 -0.89 -9.98 13.01
N VAL A 157 -1.39 -10.38 11.85
CA VAL A 157 -1.91 -9.46 10.84
C VAL A 157 -3.35 -9.80 10.46
N ALA A 158 -4.16 -8.77 10.23
CA ALA A 158 -5.46 -8.90 9.61
C ALA A 158 -5.31 -8.88 8.10
N MET A 159 -5.85 -9.90 7.42
CA MET A 159 -5.94 -9.96 5.97
C MET A 159 -7.23 -9.26 5.54
N LEU A 160 -7.09 -8.15 4.83
CA LEU A 160 -8.20 -7.26 4.48
C LEU A 160 -8.44 -7.24 2.97
N ALA A 161 -9.71 -7.18 2.56
CA ALA A 161 -10.07 -6.95 1.18
C ALA A 161 -11.37 -6.15 1.05
N THR A 162 -11.56 -5.53 -0.11
CA THR A 162 -12.79 -4.77 -0.43
C THR A 162 -13.92 -5.65 -0.96
N GLN A 163 -13.66 -6.93 -1.18
CA GLN A 163 -14.65 -7.94 -1.58
C GLN A 163 -14.43 -9.22 -0.77
N PRO A 164 -15.48 -10.03 -0.55
CA PRO A 164 -15.35 -11.30 0.13
C PRO A 164 -14.48 -12.28 -0.67
N LEU A 165 -13.99 -13.33 0.00
CA LEU A 165 -13.33 -14.43 -0.70
C LEU A 165 -14.28 -15.00 -1.77
N PRO A 166 -13.76 -15.28 -2.98
CA PRO A 166 -14.56 -15.92 -4.02
C PRO A 166 -15.01 -17.30 -3.57
N ASP A 167 -16.23 -17.67 -3.93
CA ASP A 167 -16.72 -19.02 -3.69
C ASP A 167 -15.78 -20.02 -4.39
N ARG A 168 -15.25 -20.95 -3.61
CA ARG A 168 -14.58 -22.12 -4.21
C ARG A 168 -15.69 -22.92 -4.92
N GLY A 169 -15.72 -22.84 -6.23
CA GLY A 169 -16.65 -23.64 -7.02
C GLY A 169 -16.65 -25.09 -6.52
N ARG A 170 -17.83 -25.59 -6.20
CA ARG A 170 -18.05 -26.99 -5.83
C ARG A 170 -17.81 -27.89 -7.04
#